data_0ff3b82f255e07d61a28478b20fe641a
#
_entry.id   0ff3b82f255e07d61a28478b20fe641a
#
_cell.length_a   1.000
_cell.length_b   1.000
_cell.length_c   1.000
_cell.angle_alpha   90.00
_cell.angle_beta   90.00
_cell.angle_gamma   90.00
#
_symmetry.space_group_name_H-M   'P 1'
#
loop_
_entity.id
_entity.type
_entity.pdbx_description
1 polymer ?
#
loop_
_entity_poly.entity_id
_entity_poly.type
_entity_poly.pdbx_seq_one_letter_code
_entity_poly.pdbx_strand_id
1 'polypeptide(L)'
;MSRVLRLPTRLYQQFDADLSREVPAEAYGGWKTGEIDVSLDHTAVVVMHAWDCGQPHEYPGWRRAVEYYGRAERILREVFPPLLESVRRSPLPLFHVVGGGHDYYSHLPGFQRARALAGPSPVHAQ
;
A
#
# COMPACT_ATOMS: atom_id res chain seq x y z
N MET A 1 25.09 13.56 4.17
CA MET A 1 24.36 13.78 2.90
C MET A 1 23.13 12.91 2.94
N SER A 2 21.93 13.49 2.75
CA SER A 2 20.69 12.71 2.65
C SER A 2 20.75 11.83 1.39
N ARG A 3 20.39 10.54 1.54
CA ARG A 3 20.34 9.62 0.42
C ARG A 3 19.02 9.81 -0.30
N VAL A 4 19.08 10.22 -1.55
CA VAL A 4 17.91 10.50 -2.38
C VAL A 4 17.84 9.48 -3.51
N LEU A 5 16.68 8.90 -3.72
CA LEU A 5 16.35 8.03 -4.85
C LEU A 5 15.36 8.76 -5.75
N ARG A 6 15.69 8.89 -7.03
CA ARG A 6 14.77 9.43 -8.03
C ARG A 6 13.96 8.30 -8.65
N LEU A 7 12.64 8.43 -8.54
CA LEU A 7 11.70 7.41 -9.02
C LEU A 7 10.82 7.96 -10.14
N PRO A 8 10.70 7.24 -11.26
CA PRO A 8 9.67 7.51 -12.24
C PRO A 8 8.29 7.27 -11.62
N THR A 9 7.39 8.22 -11.82
CA THR A 9 6.04 8.14 -11.26
C THR A 9 4.99 8.28 -12.34
N ARG A 10 3.83 7.68 -12.08
CA ARG A 10 2.61 7.88 -12.84
C ARG A 10 1.50 8.23 -11.86
N LEU A 11 0.91 9.40 -12.04
CA LEU A 11 -0.17 9.89 -11.19
C LEU A 11 -1.38 10.32 -12.02
N TYR A 12 -2.53 10.26 -11.41
CA TYR A 12 -3.76 10.79 -11.97
C TYR A 12 -4.06 12.13 -11.29
N GLN A 13 -4.02 13.21 -12.06
CA GLN A 13 -4.38 14.51 -11.55
C GLN A 13 -5.90 14.66 -11.55
N GLN A 14 -6.46 14.64 -10.38
CA GLN A 14 -7.91 14.65 -10.14
C GLN A 14 -8.40 15.99 -9.56
N PHE A 15 -7.47 16.80 -9.07
CA PHE A 15 -7.76 18.07 -8.41
C PHE A 15 -7.20 19.23 -9.23
N ASP A 16 -7.43 20.43 -8.75
CA ASP A 16 -7.01 21.70 -9.36
C ASP A 16 -7.85 22.07 -10.59
N ALA A 17 -9.15 22.26 -10.34
CA ALA A 17 -10.01 22.91 -11.31
C ALA A 17 -9.48 24.32 -11.60
N ASP A 18 -9.36 24.69 -12.86
CA ASP A 18 -9.02 26.03 -13.27
C ASP A 18 -10.30 26.87 -13.37
N LEU A 19 -10.55 27.63 -12.33
CA LEU A 19 -11.75 28.46 -12.21
C LEU A 19 -11.80 29.65 -13.21
N SER A 20 -10.72 29.90 -13.94
CA SER A 20 -10.70 30.88 -15.03
C SER A 20 -11.30 30.35 -16.34
N ARG A 21 -11.51 29.03 -16.44
CA ARG A 21 -12.12 28.39 -17.61
C ARG A 21 -13.63 28.39 -17.52
N GLU A 22 -14.28 28.39 -18.69
CA GLU A 22 -15.74 28.21 -18.80
C GLU A 22 -16.19 26.88 -18.15
N VAL A 23 -15.41 25.81 -18.35
CA VAL A 23 -15.59 24.52 -17.69
C VAL A 23 -14.36 24.24 -16.81
N PRO A 24 -14.39 24.55 -15.53
CA PRO A 24 -13.23 24.39 -14.65
C PRO A 24 -12.67 22.98 -14.62
N ALA A 25 -13.51 21.95 -14.75
CA ALA A 25 -13.11 20.53 -14.74
C ALA A 25 -12.23 20.12 -15.93
N GLU A 26 -12.21 20.89 -17.02
CA GLU A 26 -11.31 20.63 -18.15
C GLU A 26 -9.83 20.83 -17.81
N ALA A 27 -9.53 21.49 -16.68
CA ALA A 27 -8.18 21.57 -16.15
C ALA A 27 -7.70 20.31 -15.45
N TYR A 28 -8.60 19.34 -15.20
CA TYR A 28 -8.20 18.03 -14.67
C TYR A 28 -7.27 17.35 -15.66
N GLY A 29 -6.03 17.17 -15.24
CA GLY A 29 -4.96 16.77 -16.16
C GLY A 29 -4.90 15.29 -16.50
N GLY A 30 -5.79 14.45 -15.95
CA GLY A 30 -5.78 13.01 -16.19
C GLY A 30 -4.46 12.36 -15.76
N TRP A 31 -4.02 11.36 -16.51
CA TRP A 31 -2.77 10.65 -16.24
C TRP A 31 -1.56 11.52 -16.61
N LYS A 32 -0.65 11.66 -15.65
CA LYS A 32 0.63 12.34 -15.82
C LYS A 32 1.77 11.40 -15.45
N THR A 33 2.90 11.60 -16.12
CA THR A 33 4.17 10.96 -15.77
C THR A 33 5.15 12.02 -15.33
N GLY A 34 6.02 11.64 -14.41
CA GLY A 34 7.06 12.54 -13.90
C GLY A 34 8.08 11.77 -13.09
N GLU A 35 8.94 12.48 -12.41
CA GLU A 35 9.90 11.93 -11.47
C GLU A 35 9.71 12.59 -10.11
N ILE A 36 9.89 11.81 -9.04
CA ILE A 36 9.93 12.33 -7.67
C ILE A 36 11.25 11.95 -7.01
N ASP A 37 11.75 12.85 -6.21
CA ASP A 37 12.89 12.59 -5.35
C ASP A 37 12.38 12.10 -3.99
N VAL A 38 12.82 10.90 -3.61
CA VAL A 38 12.44 10.24 -2.36
C VAL A 38 13.64 10.17 -1.44
N SER A 39 13.54 10.82 -0.28
CA SER A 39 14.57 10.72 0.76
C SER A 39 14.52 9.36 1.43
N LEU A 40 15.56 8.55 1.27
CA LEU A 40 15.64 7.23 1.91
C LEU A 40 15.74 7.33 3.45
N ASP A 41 16.20 8.46 3.96
CA ASP A 41 16.34 8.67 5.41
C ASP A 41 15.00 9.04 6.09
N HIS A 42 14.01 9.46 5.29
CA HIS A 42 12.69 9.90 5.77
C HIS A 42 11.52 9.16 5.11
N THR A 43 11.78 7.99 4.55
CA THR A 43 10.76 7.20 3.85
C THR A 43 10.64 5.82 4.46
N ALA A 44 9.41 5.34 4.55
CA ALA A 44 9.08 3.96 4.90
C ALA A 44 8.16 3.35 3.84
N VAL A 45 8.24 2.05 3.68
CA VAL A 45 7.31 1.29 2.83
C VAL A 45 6.22 0.70 3.70
N VAL A 46 4.98 0.95 3.34
CA VAL A 46 3.81 0.43 4.06
C VAL A 46 3.00 -0.45 3.10
N VAL A 47 2.85 -1.72 3.46
CA VAL A 47 1.96 -2.67 2.76
C VAL A 47 0.60 -2.63 3.44
N MET A 48 -0.40 -2.20 2.68
CA MET A 48 -1.76 -2.05 3.17
C MET A 48 -2.74 -2.63 2.14
N HIS A 49 -3.84 -3.19 2.61
CA HIS A 49 -4.87 -3.81 1.75
C HIS A 49 -4.35 -4.95 0.84
N ALA A 50 -3.22 -5.56 1.19
CA ALA A 50 -2.74 -6.77 0.55
C ALA A 50 -3.35 -7.98 1.29
N TRP A 51 -4.41 -8.52 0.74
CA TRP A 51 -5.18 -9.63 1.33
C TRP A 51 -4.97 -10.92 0.56
N ASP A 52 -5.06 -12.02 1.29
CA ASP A 52 -4.95 -13.34 0.71
C ASP A 52 -6.12 -13.61 -0.23
N CYS A 53 -5.80 -13.96 -1.46
CA CYS A 53 -6.78 -14.34 -2.46
C CYS A 53 -7.21 -15.81 -2.33
N GLY A 54 -6.62 -16.56 -1.43
CA GLY A 54 -6.87 -18.00 -1.24
C GLY A 54 -6.49 -18.84 -2.45
N GLN A 55 -6.76 -20.14 -2.36
CA GLN A 55 -6.55 -21.05 -3.48
C GLN A 55 -7.68 -20.93 -4.51
N PRO A 56 -7.44 -21.29 -5.79
CA PRO A 56 -8.43 -21.16 -6.86
C PRO A 56 -9.80 -21.81 -6.58
N HIS A 57 -9.85 -22.84 -5.75
CA HIS A 57 -11.07 -23.58 -5.42
C HIS A 57 -11.80 -23.05 -4.17
N GLU A 58 -11.15 -22.20 -3.36
CA GLU A 58 -11.73 -21.77 -2.07
C GLU A 58 -12.85 -20.76 -2.22
N TYR A 59 -12.75 -19.85 -3.20
CA TYR A 59 -13.71 -18.78 -3.37
C TYR A 59 -14.20 -18.63 -4.83
N PRO A 60 -14.79 -19.68 -5.42
CA PRO A 60 -15.12 -19.65 -6.85
C PRO A 60 -16.16 -18.59 -7.23
N GLY A 61 -17.06 -18.25 -6.31
CA GLY A 61 -18.04 -17.18 -6.49
C GLY A 61 -17.39 -15.81 -6.62
N TRP A 62 -16.46 -15.51 -5.72
CA TRP A 62 -15.70 -14.25 -5.74
C TRP A 62 -14.84 -14.14 -7.00
N ARG A 63 -14.18 -15.22 -7.41
CA ARG A 63 -13.34 -15.24 -8.62
C ARG A 63 -14.14 -14.96 -9.89
N ARG A 64 -15.41 -15.31 -9.93
CA ARG A 64 -16.30 -15.02 -11.07
C ARG A 64 -16.89 -13.61 -11.00
N ALA A 65 -17.21 -13.13 -9.81
CA ALA A 65 -17.94 -11.87 -9.61
C ALA A 65 -17.03 -10.64 -9.54
N VAL A 66 -15.79 -10.82 -9.08
CA VAL A 66 -14.87 -9.72 -8.79
C VAL A 66 -13.80 -9.63 -9.88
N GLU A 67 -13.90 -8.65 -10.75
CA GLU A 67 -13.04 -8.47 -11.93
C GLU A 67 -11.55 -8.39 -11.58
N TYR A 68 -11.20 -7.69 -10.51
CA TYR A 68 -9.80 -7.49 -10.13
C TYR A 68 -9.15 -8.68 -9.41
N TYR A 69 -9.89 -9.73 -9.09
CA TYR A 69 -9.40 -10.85 -8.27
C TYR A 69 -8.16 -11.54 -8.88
N GLY A 70 -8.24 -11.89 -10.16
CA GLY A 70 -7.11 -12.52 -10.85
C GLY A 70 -5.89 -11.60 -10.98
N ARG A 71 -6.13 -10.29 -11.10
CA ARG A 71 -5.06 -9.28 -11.11
C ARG A 71 -4.39 -9.16 -9.74
N ALA A 72 -5.17 -9.13 -8.66
CA ALA A 72 -4.67 -9.09 -7.30
C ALA A 72 -3.82 -10.33 -6.97
N GLU A 73 -4.32 -11.52 -7.30
CA GLU A 73 -3.59 -12.78 -7.12
C GLU A 73 -2.24 -12.78 -7.85
N ARG A 74 -2.21 -12.33 -9.10
CA ARG A 74 -0.97 -12.22 -9.88
C ARG A 74 0.02 -11.25 -9.23
N ILE A 75 -0.44 -10.09 -8.77
CA ILE A 75 0.41 -9.10 -8.11
C ILE A 75 0.99 -9.67 -6.81
N LEU A 76 0.17 -10.33 -5.99
CA LEU A 76 0.63 -10.94 -4.74
C LEU A 76 1.65 -12.05 -4.97
N ARG A 77 1.53 -12.80 -6.06
CA ARG A 77 2.44 -13.91 -6.38
C ARG A 77 3.72 -13.48 -7.10
N GLU A 78 3.61 -12.52 -8.02
CA GLU A 78 4.69 -12.21 -8.97
C GLU A 78 5.40 -10.89 -8.66
N VAL A 79 4.69 -9.92 -8.11
CA VAL A 79 5.22 -8.56 -7.87
C VAL A 79 5.67 -8.38 -6.42
N PHE A 80 4.85 -8.75 -5.46
CA PHE A 80 5.17 -8.52 -4.05
C PHE A 80 6.41 -9.24 -3.55
N PRO A 81 6.66 -10.53 -3.86
CA PRO A 81 7.83 -11.20 -3.33
C PRO A 81 9.15 -10.51 -3.71
N PRO A 82 9.45 -10.24 -4.98
CA PRO A 82 10.70 -9.55 -5.34
C PRO A 82 10.74 -8.10 -4.86
N LEU A 83 9.61 -7.39 -4.84
CA LEU A 83 9.53 -6.04 -4.31
C LEU A 83 9.89 -6.01 -2.82
N LEU A 84 9.20 -6.82 -2.02
CA LEU A 84 9.41 -6.85 -0.57
C LEU A 84 10.81 -7.34 -0.19
N GLU A 85 11.37 -8.27 -0.96
CA GLU A 85 12.75 -8.69 -0.78
C GLU A 85 13.73 -7.54 -1.04
N SER A 86 13.49 -6.76 -2.08
CA SER A 86 14.30 -5.56 -2.37
C SER A 86 14.21 -4.52 -1.27
N VAL A 87 13.01 -4.30 -0.72
CA VAL A 87 12.80 -3.39 0.41
C VAL A 87 13.54 -3.90 1.65
N ARG A 88 13.47 -5.19 1.97
CA ARG A 88 14.16 -5.78 3.12
C ARG A 88 15.69 -5.67 3.04
N ARG A 89 16.25 -5.67 1.83
CA ARG A 89 17.68 -5.44 1.60
C ARG A 89 18.09 -3.97 1.62
N SER A 90 17.12 -3.07 1.57
CA SER A 90 17.34 -1.64 1.62
C SER A 90 17.34 -1.13 3.07
N PRO A 91 17.77 0.10 3.33
CA PRO A 91 17.66 0.72 4.66
C PRO A 91 16.24 1.17 5.00
N LEU A 92 15.27 1.00 4.11
CA LEU A 92 13.89 1.47 4.32
C LEU A 92 13.16 0.61 5.34
N PRO A 93 12.50 1.20 6.34
CA PRO A 93 11.57 0.48 7.19
C PRO A 93 10.40 -0.09 6.38
N LEU A 94 10.02 -1.34 6.68
CA LEU A 94 8.89 -2.02 6.07
C LEU A 94 7.82 -2.31 7.13
N PHE A 95 6.62 -1.82 6.88
CA PHE A 95 5.45 -2.06 7.75
C PHE A 95 4.37 -2.82 6.99
N HIS A 96 3.67 -3.69 7.71
CA HIS A 96 2.47 -4.37 7.22
C HIS A 96 1.28 -3.91 8.06
N VAL A 97 0.25 -3.37 7.41
CA VAL A 97 -1.02 -3.05 8.05
C VAL A 97 -1.94 -4.25 7.89
N VAL A 98 -2.31 -4.83 9.02
CA VAL A 98 -3.19 -6.01 9.09
C VAL A 98 -4.42 -5.67 9.92
N GLY A 99 -5.57 -6.16 9.51
CA GLY A 99 -6.83 -5.99 10.23
C GLY A 99 -7.40 -7.33 10.66
N GLY A 100 -8.24 -7.34 11.70
CA GLY A 100 -8.90 -8.55 12.20
C GLY A 100 -7.94 -9.64 12.68
N GLY A 101 -8.45 -10.83 13.03
CA GLY A 101 -7.66 -12.05 13.22
C GLY A 101 -6.34 -11.91 14.03
N HIS A 102 -6.39 -11.16 15.11
CA HIS A 102 -5.18 -10.80 15.88
C HIS A 102 -4.34 -12.00 16.30
N ASP A 103 -4.95 -13.13 16.53
CA ASP A 103 -4.27 -14.35 16.97
C ASP A 103 -3.34 -14.91 15.89
N TYR A 104 -3.72 -14.78 14.62
CA TYR A 104 -2.89 -15.24 13.52
C TYR A 104 -1.52 -14.56 13.47
N TYR A 105 -1.45 -13.27 13.80
CA TYR A 105 -0.21 -12.48 13.74
C TYR A 105 0.50 -12.35 15.09
N SER A 106 -0.13 -12.79 16.19
CA SER A 106 0.34 -12.54 17.57
C SER A 106 1.73 -13.07 17.86
N HIS A 107 2.14 -14.14 17.17
CA HIS A 107 3.47 -14.76 17.30
C HIS A 107 4.58 -14.02 16.56
N LEU A 108 4.24 -13.10 15.66
CA LEU A 108 5.22 -12.39 14.84
C LEU A 108 5.93 -11.30 15.64
N PRO A 109 7.29 -11.23 15.58
CA PRO A 109 8.06 -10.22 16.33
C PRO A 109 7.63 -8.79 16.04
N GLY A 110 7.29 -8.47 14.79
CA GLY A 110 6.80 -7.15 14.38
C GLY A 110 5.48 -6.79 15.05
N PHE A 111 4.55 -7.75 15.15
CA PHE A 111 3.28 -7.57 15.84
C PHE A 111 3.48 -7.32 17.34
N GLN A 112 4.32 -8.13 17.98
CA GLN A 112 4.63 -7.98 19.41
C GLN A 112 5.26 -6.61 19.70
N ARG A 113 6.18 -6.17 18.87
CA ARG A 113 6.80 -4.85 18.97
C ARG A 113 5.79 -3.71 18.79
N ALA A 114 4.93 -3.80 17.77
CA ALA A 114 3.89 -2.80 17.54
C ALA A 114 2.92 -2.71 18.72
N ARG A 115 2.50 -3.85 19.26
CA ARG A 115 1.63 -3.91 20.44
C ARG A 115 2.27 -3.29 21.68
N ALA A 116 3.55 -3.54 21.91
CA ALA A 116 4.29 -2.96 23.02
C ALA A 116 4.40 -1.43 22.90
N LEU A 117 4.59 -0.91 21.70
CA LEU A 117 4.68 0.53 21.44
C LEU A 117 3.31 1.24 21.50
N ALA A 118 2.26 0.60 21.05
CA ALA A 118 0.92 1.18 21.05
C ALA A 118 0.31 1.31 22.45
N GLY A 119 0.78 0.51 23.41
CA GLY A 119 0.21 0.46 24.76
C GLY A 119 -1.22 -0.12 24.78
N PRO A 120 -1.93 0.01 25.90
CA PRO A 120 -3.31 -0.46 26.01
C PRO A 120 -4.23 0.35 25.11
N SER A 121 -5.15 -0.36 24.46
CA SER A 121 -6.18 0.30 23.64
C SER A 121 -7.01 1.28 24.51
N PRO A 122 -7.28 2.49 24.04
CA PRO A 122 -8.16 3.38 24.77
C PRO A 122 -9.54 2.71 24.90
N VAL A 123 -10.01 2.55 26.13
CA VAL A 123 -11.35 2.05 26.41
C VAL A 123 -12.30 3.16 25.94
N HIS A 124 -13.01 2.93 24.85
CA HIS A 124 -14.13 3.78 24.49
C HIS A 124 -15.21 3.54 25.55
N ALA A 125 -15.35 4.48 26.49
CA ALA A 125 -16.54 4.53 27.34
C ALA A 125 -17.77 4.67 26.43
N GLN A 126 -18.61 3.66 26.44
CA GLN A 126 -19.93 3.70 25.80
C GLN A 126 -20.86 4.58 26.60
#